data_8aa41e5417aa2c99858421d3e8381d8c
#
_entry.id   8aa41e5417aa2c99858421d3e8381d8c
#
_cell.length_a   1.000
_cell.length_b   1.000
_cell.length_c   1.000
_cell.angle_alpha   90.00
_cell.angle_beta   90.00
_cell.angle_gamma   90.00
#
_symmetry.space_group_name_H-M   'P 1'
#
loop_
_entity.id
_entity.type
_entity.pdbx_description
1 polymer ?
#
loop_
_entity_poly.entity_id
_entity_poly.type
_entity_poly.pdbx_seq_one_letter_code
_entity_poly.pdbx_strand_id
1 'polypeptide(L)'
;MSWKALRRAVALGAVGAALLAGQASAVTLVPPKPNVFLGVSDRGSTEEFNEFAVFTAKHPALLETFHPWGNSLNAAYERWRETGTRPILAISTADDQTLAELITPEQIALGAGDDYLLQLNDFFASHGLPAYIRPLGEPNRCLNVWSAVNCDGSQKGGEHSPLWYKQAFRRIAAIVRGGQTLEGIDLTLAEIGLPPLHRTKGPNPESLPAAPVSMIWSPLPGGSPRVKGNFPGNYWPGSRWVDWVGTDFYSQYPVWEDLNRFYIGKQWRGKPVAVTEWAMSAEDEPRFVKQLISWTVRRPRVRMLVYYTGFGAGNQYDLGLYPRTANTLRLKIRRASFLSYADYNAGLLPPLPPKPKKVPAKPAPTPAPTPAPETPAPEPTPTSAMAKRP
;
A
#
# COMPACT_ATOMS: atom_id res chain seq x y z
N MET A 1 64.86 11.34 46.56
CA MET A 1 63.40 11.40 46.40
C MET A 1 63.08 11.68 44.94
N SER A 2 62.41 10.74 44.33
CA SER A 2 62.33 10.54 42.88
C SER A 2 61.38 11.46 42.16
N TRP A 3 61.87 12.07 41.10
CA TRP A 3 61.21 13.04 40.23
C TRP A 3 60.38 12.38 39.08
N LYS A 4 59.56 11.37 39.45
CA LYS A 4 58.81 10.54 38.48
C LYS A 4 57.28 10.53 38.68
N ALA A 5 56.67 11.48 39.38
CA ALA A 5 55.24 11.44 39.68
C ALA A 5 54.43 12.67 39.16
N LEU A 6 54.97 13.44 38.21
CA LEU A 6 54.24 14.66 37.76
C LEU A 6 54.12 14.79 36.22
N ARG A 7 53.83 13.68 35.54
CA ARG A 7 53.48 13.70 34.11
C ARG A 7 52.46 12.62 33.76
N ARG A 8 51.21 12.72 34.21
CA ARG A 8 50.08 11.99 33.64
C ARG A 8 48.74 12.48 34.17
N ALA A 9 48.45 13.77 34.01
CA ALA A 9 47.14 14.33 34.36
C ALA A 9 46.81 15.57 33.49
N VAL A 10 47.13 15.52 32.21
CA VAL A 10 46.57 16.49 31.23
C VAL A 10 46.44 15.73 29.92
N ALA A 11 45.34 15.14 29.61
CA ALA A 11 44.81 14.83 28.28
C ALA A 11 43.66 13.82 28.36
N LEU A 12 42.54 14.20 28.95
CA LEU A 12 41.27 13.47 28.78
C LEU A 12 40.10 14.39 29.18
N GLY A 13 40.07 15.56 28.56
CA GLY A 13 39.06 16.56 28.81
C GLY A 13 38.73 17.36 27.55
N ALA A 14 38.54 16.69 26.45
CA ALA A 14 38.01 17.35 25.25
C ALA A 14 37.40 16.28 24.34
N VAL A 15 36.26 16.60 23.83
CA VAL A 15 35.50 15.86 22.82
C VAL A 15 34.47 14.90 23.40
N GLY A 16 33.53 15.46 24.11
CA GLY A 16 32.21 14.86 24.39
C GLY A 16 31.09 15.83 24.04
N ALA A 17 31.30 16.76 23.11
CA ALA A 17 30.22 17.42 22.40
C ALA A 17 29.69 16.40 21.38
N ALA A 18 28.90 15.43 21.87
CA ALA A 18 28.10 14.59 21.02
C ALA A 18 27.24 15.52 20.15
N LEU A 19 27.53 15.54 18.88
CA LEU A 19 26.62 15.96 17.83
C LEU A 19 25.33 15.19 18.04
N LEU A 20 24.39 15.77 18.81
CA LEU A 20 22.98 15.48 18.72
C LEU A 20 22.57 16.02 17.35
N ALA A 21 22.98 15.30 16.28
CA ALA A 21 22.38 15.44 14.98
C ALA A 21 20.89 15.19 15.24
N GLY A 22 20.10 16.26 15.18
CA GLY A 22 18.65 16.20 15.39
C GLY A 22 18.09 15.21 14.37
N GLN A 23 17.82 13.99 14.83
CA GLN A 23 17.10 13.04 13.99
C GLN A 23 15.76 13.67 13.71
N ALA A 24 15.48 13.95 12.44
CA ALA A 24 14.14 14.34 12.04
C ALA A 24 13.15 13.33 12.65
N SER A 25 12.36 13.79 13.60
CA SER A 25 11.36 12.93 14.24
C SER A 25 10.44 12.43 13.15
N ALA A 26 10.42 11.11 12.95
CA ALA A 26 9.52 10.49 12.01
C ALA A 26 8.08 10.94 12.29
N VAL A 27 7.44 11.58 11.34
CA VAL A 27 6.07 12.04 11.45
C VAL A 27 5.16 10.83 11.29
N THR A 28 4.51 10.37 12.35
CA THR A 28 3.71 9.14 12.31
C THR A 28 2.34 9.30 11.64
N LEU A 29 1.84 10.51 11.50
CA LEU A 29 0.57 10.84 10.84
C LEU A 29 -0.61 9.91 11.24
N VAL A 30 -0.68 9.49 12.51
CA VAL A 30 -1.70 8.57 13.01
C VAL A 30 -2.97 9.36 13.38
N PRO A 31 -4.16 8.93 12.93
CA PRO A 31 -5.40 9.60 13.36
C PRO A 31 -5.62 9.43 14.87
N PRO A 32 -6.29 10.37 15.56
CA PRO A 32 -6.60 10.21 16.98
C PRO A 32 -7.47 8.97 17.21
N LYS A 33 -7.29 8.30 18.37
CA LYS A 33 -8.14 7.16 18.74
C LYS A 33 -9.58 7.60 18.97
N PRO A 34 -10.58 6.82 18.63
CA PRO A 34 -10.56 5.47 18.03
C PRO A 34 -10.56 5.47 16.49
N ASN A 35 -10.24 6.57 15.84
CA ASN A 35 -10.45 6.78 14.42
C ASN A 35 -9.55 5.92 13.53
N VAL A 36 -10.06 5.57 12.35
CA VAL A 36 -9.40 4.79 11.30
C VAL A 36 -9.53 5.56 9.99
N PHE A 37 -8.43 5.81 9.29
CA PHE A 37 -8.49 6.42 7.96
C PHE A 37 -9.10 5.44 6.96
N LEU A 38 -10.02 5.94 6.17
CA LEU A 38 -10.55 5.25 5.00
C LEU A 38 -9.78 5.72 3.78
N GLY A 39 -9.25 4.79 3.02
CA GLY A 39 -8.53 5.04 1.78
C GLY A 39 -9.08 4.21 0.62
N VAL A 40 -8.67 4.60 -0.57
CA VAL A 40 -8.91 3.87 -1.82
C VAL A 40 -7.68 4.01 -2.72
N SER A 41 -7.40 3.02 -3.57
CA SER A 41 -6.37 3.14 -4.60
C SER A 41 -6.90 3.81 -5.86
N ASP A 42 -6.03 4.45 -6.65
CA ASP A 42 -6.35 4.95 -7.98
C ASP A 42 -5.83 4.03 -9.10
N ARG A 43 -6.38 4.18 -10.28
CA ARG A 43 -5.98 3.51 -11.53
C ARG A 43 -5.36 4.49 -12.53
N GLY A 44 -4.95 5.67 -12.07
CA GLY A 44 -4.41 6.73 -12.90
C GLY A 44 -5.40 7.86 -13.21
N SER A 45 -6.62 7.77 -12.67
CA SER A 45 -7.64 8.83 -12.75
C SER A 45 -8.31 9.06 -11.38
N THR A 46 -9.19 10.05 -11.28
CA THR A 46 -10.00 10.29 -10.07
C THR A 46 -11.38 9.62 -10.14
N GLU A 47 -11.65 8.88 -11.19
CA GLU A 47 -12.94 8.20 -11.38
C GLU A 47 -13.19 7.16 -10.29
N GLU A 48 -12.22 6.28 -10.04
CA GLU A 48 -12.31 5.21 -9.04
C GLU A 48 -12.53 5.77 -7.63
N PHE A 49 -11.87 6.87 -7.34
CA PHE A 49 -12.09 7.59 -6.08
C PHE A 49 -13.54 8.05 -5.96
N ASN A 50 -14.06 8.68 -7.01
CA ASN A 50 -15.43 9.19 -7.05
C ASN A 50 -16.45 8.06 -6.99
N GLU A 51 -16.24 6.97 -7.73
CA GLU A 51 -17.10 5.78 -7.69
C GLU A 51 -17.13 5.16 -6.29
N PHE A 52 -15.97 4.97 -5.67
CA PHE A 52 -15.87 4.44 -4.32
C PHE A 52 -16.58 5.36 -3.30
N ALA A 53 -16.41 6.69 -3.43
CA ALA A 53 -17.10 7.65 -2.58
C ALA A 53 -18.63 7.58 -2.74
N VAL A 54 -19.13 7.36 -3.95
CA VAL A 54 -20.55 7.15 -4.24
C VAL A 54 -21.05 5.85 -3.62
N PHE A 55 -20.39 4.72 -3.84
CA PHE A 55 -20.77 3.43 -3.30
C PHE A 55 -20.80 3.43 -1.76
N THR A 56 -19.81 4.04 -1.16
CA THR A 56 -19.66 4.06 0.31
C THR A 56 -20.40 5.20 0.98
N ALA A 57 -20.83 6.22 0.23
CA ALA A 57 -21.34 7.50 0.71
C ALA A 57 -20.37 8.17 1.71
N LYS A 58 -19.07 7.99 1.47
CA LYS A 58 -17.98 8.62 2.21
C LYS A 58 -16.88 9.07 1.25
N HIS A 59 -16.36 10.26 1.49
CA HIS A 59 -15.16 10.77 0.85
C HIS A 59 -13.93 10.14 1.52
N PRO A 60 -13.12 9.33 0.85
CA PRO A 60 -11.93 8.73 1.46
C PRO A 60 -10.94 9.79 1.96
N ALA A 61 -10.24 9.49 3.05
CA ALA A 61 -9.19 10.35 3.58
C ALA A 61 -7.87 10.23 2.82
N LEU A 62 -7.66 9.08 2.21
CA LEU A 62 -6.40 8.70 1.58
C LEU A 62 -6.63 8.25 0.15
N LEU A 63 -5.68 8.59 -0.73
CA LEU A 63 -5.59 8.04 -2.08
C LEU A 63 -4.24 7.33 -2.24
N GLU A 64 -4.27 6.04 -2.49
CA GLU A 64 -3.08 5.25 -2.77
C GLU A 64 -2.81 5.23 -4.26
N THR A 65 -1.61 5.64 -4.63
CA THR A 65 -1.13 5.67 -6.01
C THR A 65 0.04 4.71 -6.16
N PHE A 66 -0.11 3.73 -7.04
CA PHE A 66 0.99 2.85 -7.45
C PHE A 66 1.88 3.58 -8.44
N HIS A 67 3.17 3.54 -8.19
CA HIS A 67 4.11 4.40 -8.89
C HIS A 67 5.41 3.66 -9.22
N PRO A 68 5.74 3.47 -10.49
CA PRO A 68 7.00 2.87 -10.91
C PRO A 68 8.21 3.70 -10.48
N TRP A 69 9.31 3.04 -10.22
CA TRP A 69 10.57 3.68 -9.86
C TRP A 69 11.03 4.68 -10.92
N GLY A 70 11.40 5.87 -10.50
CA GLY A 70 11.95 6.89 -11.37
C GLY A 70 10.93 7.77 -12.10
N ASN A 71 9.64 7.47 -12.04
CA ASN A 71 8.62 8.27 -12.70
C ASN A 71 8.35 9.60 -11.97
N SER A 72 7.86 10.60 -12.72
CA SER A 72 7.47 11.91 -12.17
C SER A 72 6.17 11.82 -11.38
N LEU A 73 6.09 12.49 -10.22
CA LEU A 73 4.89 12.55 -9.38
C LEU A 73 3.84 13.56 -9.84
N ASN A 74 4.09 14.34 -10.91
CA ASN A 74 3.21 15.45 -11.28
C ASN A 74 1.74 15.04 -11.48
N ALA A 75 1.50 13.98 -12.25
CA ALA A 75 0.12 13.51 -12.51
C ALA A 75 -0.54 12.93 -11.24
N ALA A 76 0.23 12.26 -10.37
CA ALA A 76 -0.26 11.77 -9.08
C ALA A 76 -0.62 12.94 -8.15
N TYR A 77 0.22 13.97 -8.12
CA TYR A 77 0.01 15.17 -7.31
C TYR A 77 -1.29 15.89 -7.67
N GLU A 78 -1.57 16.06 -8.98
CA GLU A 78 -2.83 16.67 -9.41
C GLU A 78 -4.04 15.86 -8.94
N ARG A 79 -4.00 14.53 -9.01
CA ARG A 79 -5.09 13.68 -8.49
C ARG A 79 -5.27 13.80 -6.97
N TRP A 80 -4.18 13.86 -6.21
CA TRP A 80 -4.26 14.07 -4.75
C TRP A 80 -4.85 15.45 -4.40
N ARG A 81 -4.50 16.48 -5.16
CA ARG A 81 -5.08 17.82 -4.99
C ARG A 81 -6.56 17.86 -5.34
N GLU A 82 -6.92 17.26 -6.48
CA GLU A 82 -8.31 17.21 -6.96
C GLU A 82 -9.23 16.50 -5.96
N THR A 83 -8.77 15.40 -5.41
CA THR A 83 -9.51 14.64 -4.41
C THR A 83 -9.40 15.21 -2.99
N GLY A 84 -8.46 16.11 -2.73
CA GLY A 84 -8.21 16.66 -1.39
C GLY A 84 -7.78 15.60 -0.38
N THR A 85 -7.10 14.54 -0.85
CA THR A 85 -6.67 13.42 -0.01
C THR A 85 -5.22 13.53 0.41
N ARG A 86 -4.87 12.81 1.49
CA ARG A 86 -3.47 12.57 1.84
C ARG A 86 -2.93 11.40 1.03
N PRO A 87 -1.76 11.55 0.37
CA PRO A 87 -1.19 10.50 -0.45
C PRO A 87 -0.73 9.27 0.32
N ILE A 88 -0.92 8.09 -0.28
CA ILE A 88 -0.09 6.91 -0.05
C ILE A 88 0.64 6.66 -1.38
N LEU A 89 1.96 6.79 -1.37
CA LEU A 89 2.79 6.50 -2.53
C LEU A 89 3.33 5.07 -2.41
N ALA A 90 2.75 4.16 -3.17
CA ALA A 90 3.20 2.77 -3.28
C ALA A 90 4.24 2.66 -4.39
N ILE A 91 5.53 2.57 -4.02
CA ILE A 91 6.64 2.55 -4.98
C ILE A 91 6.92 1.11 -5.40
N SER A 92 6.84 0.87 -6.72
CA SER A 92 7.16 -0.39 -7.38
C SER A 92 8.49 -0.28 -8.13
N THR A 93 9.26 -1.38 -8.18
CA THR A 93 10.41 -1.50 -9.09
C THR A 93 10.05 -2.18 -10.42
N ALA A 94 8.79 -2.53 -10.62
CA ALA A 94 8.30 -3.02 -11.90
C ALA A 94 7.90 -1.86 -12.81
N ASP A 95 8.20 -1.97 -14.07
CA ASP A 95 7.64 -1.13 -15.13
C ASP A 95 6.16 -1.45 -15.31
N ASP A 96 5.31 -0.43 -15.44
CA ASP A 96 3.85 -0.60 -15.52
C ASP A 96 3.37 -1.30 -16.79
N GLN A 97 4.16 -1.23 -17.87
CA GLN A 97 3.76 -1.75 -19.18
C GLN A 97 4.37 -3.11 -19.45
N THR A 98 5.66 -3.26 -19.16
CA THR A 98 6.42 -4.46 -19.49
C THR A 98 6.54 -5.44 -18.33
N LEU A 99 6.26 -4.99 -17.11
CA LEU A 99 6.51 -5.70 -15.84
C LEU A 99 7.99 -6.04 -15.61
N ALA A 100 8.89 -5.50 -16.41
CA ALA A 100 10.33 -5.66 -16.23
C ALA A 100 10.79 -4.95 -14.94
N GLU A 101 11.79 -5.49 -14.29
CA GLU A 101 12.39 -4.85 -13.12
C GLU A 101 13.28 -3.68 -13.55
N LEU A 102 12.96 -2.48 -13.05
CA LEU A 102 13.69 -1.25 -13.33
C LEU A 102 14.95 -1.10 -12.49
N ILE A 103 14.91 -1.60 -11.26
CA ILE A 103 16.00 -1.53 -10.28
C ILE A 103 15.79 -2.61 -9.22
N THR A 104 16.85 -3.31 -8.84
CA THR A 104 16.78 -4.39 -7.85
C THR A 104 16.93 -3.87 -6.41
N PRO A 105 16.48 -4.63 -5.38
CA PRO A 105 16.70 -4.27 -3.99
C PRO A 105 18.17 -4.04 -3.62
N GLU A 106 19.12 -4.83 -4.17
CA GLU A 106 20.54 -4.64 -3.98
C GLU A 106 21.03 -3.32 -4.58
N GLN A 107 20.65 -3.02 -5.83
CA GLN A 107 21.01 -1.77 -6.50
C GLN A 107 20.49 -0.55 -5.74
N ILE A 108 19.27 -0.59 -5.22
CA ILE A 108 18.73 0.47 -4.35
C ILE A 108 19.61 0.60 -3.09
N ALA A 109 19.88 -0.52 -2.41
CA ALA A 109 20.70 -0.51 -1.20
C ALA A 109 22.10 0.07 -1.44
N LEU A 110 22.68 -0.20 -2.59
CA LEU A 110 24.01 0.27 -2.99
C LEU A 110 24.03 1.68 -3.61
N GLY A 111 22.87 2.35 -3.73
CA GLY A 111 22.78 3.76 -4.09
C GLY A 111 22.49 4.05 -5.56
N ALA A 112 22.27 3.05 -6.40
CA ALA A 112 21.96 3.27 -7.81
C ALA A 112 20.70 4.12 -8.06
N GLY A 113 19.77 4.13 -7.08
CA GLY A 113 18.51 4.86 -7.16
C GLY A 113 18.45 6.19 -6.39
N ASP A 114 19.57 6.70 -5.88
CA ASP A 114 19.58 7.84 -4.98
C ASP A 114 19.03 9.12 -5.60
N ASP A 115 19.28 9.37 -6.87
CA ASP A 115 18.76 10.55 -7.57
C ASP A 115 17.22 10.61 -7.50
N TYR A 116 16.55 9.47 -7.66
CA TYR A 116 15.10 9.40 -7.51
C TYR A 116 14.65 9.61 -6.06
N LEU A 117 15.37 9.07 -5.10
CA LEU A 117 15.05 9.26 -3.67
C LEU A 117 15.24 10.71 -3.23
N LEU A 118 16.24 11.40 -3.77
CA LEU A 118 16.45 12.84 -3.57
C LEU A 118 15.31 13.66 -4.16
N GLN A 119 14.83 13.30 -5.35
CA GLN A 119 13.66 13.94 -5.97
C GLN A 119 12.40 13.73 -5.13
N LEU A 120 12.20 12.56 -4.54
CA LEU A 120 11.07 12.31 -3.63
C LEU A 120 11.16 13.15 -2.36
N ASN A 121 12.36 13.25 -1.75
CA ASN A 121 12.57 14.12 -0.59
C ASN A 121 12.23 15.57 -0.91
N ASP A 122 12.83 16.11 -1.99
CA ASP A 122 12.58 17.49 -2.43
C ASP A 122 11.10 17.73 -2.72
N PHE A 123 10.44 16.81 -3.41
CA PHE A 123 9.04 16.92 -3.75
C PHE A 123 8.16 17.05 -2.49
N PHE A 124 8.25 16.13 -1.55
CA PHE A 124 7.40 16.15 -0.35
C PHE A 124 7.76 17.28 0.61
N ALA A 125 9.03 17.64 0.71
CA ALA A 125 9.47 18.74 1.57
C ALA A 125 9.08 20.10 1.00
N SER A 126 9.31 20.36 -0.29
CA SER A 126 9.01 21.64 -0.94
C SER A 126 7.50 21.93 -0.98
N HIS A 127 6.68 20.91 -1.14
CA HIS A 127 5.21 21.05 -1.08
C HIS A 127 4.66 21.06 0.35
N GLY A 128 5.48 20.73 1.38
CA GLY A 128 5.00 20.54 2.75
C GLY A 128 3.88 19.50 2.84
N LEU A 129 3.88 18.50 1.96
CA LEU A 129 2.78 17.56 1.76
C LEU A 129 2.91 16.34 2.68
N PRO A 130 2.06 16.21 3.73
CA PRO A 130 2.02 15.01 4.55
C PRO A 130 1.63 13.79 3.73
N ALA A 131 2.48 12.75 3.74
CA ALA A 131 2.27 11.57 2.92
C ALA A 131 2.72 10.27 3.63
N TYR A 132 2.25 9.15 3.11
CA TYR A 132 2.73 7.82 3.46
C TYR A 132 3.52 7.26 2.28
N ILE A 133 4.72 6.76 2.56
CA ILE A 133 5.55 6.11 1.55
C ILE A 133 5.56 4.61 1.82
N ARG A 134 5.10 3.84 0.85
CA ARG A 134 5.00 2.38 0.88
C ARG A 134 5.94 1.78 -0.18
N PRO A 135 7.26 1.69 0.08
CA PRO A 135 8.16 1.16 -0.90
C PRO A 135 8.13 -0.36 -0.93
N LEU A 136 8.18 -0.95 -2.11
CA LEU A 136 8.34 -2.39 -2.34
C LEU A 136 7.35 -3.22 -1.50
N GLY A 137 6.05 -2.90 -1.60
CA GLY A 137 4.98 -3.61 -0.91
C GLY A 137 5.01 -5.12 -1.22
N GLU A 138 4.47 -5.94 -0.32
CA GLU A 138 4.43 -7.40 -0.45
C GLU A 138 5.78 -8.05 -0.83
N PRO A 139 6.90 -7.77 -0.12
CA PRO A 139 8.21 -8.32 -0.49
C PRO A 139 8.29 -9.85 -0.41
N ASN A 140 7.34 -10.46 0.24
CA ASN A 140 7.18 -11.90 0.41
C ASN A 140 6.11 -12.51 -0.52
N ARG A 141 5.81 -11.84 -1.64
CA ARG A 141 4.94 -12.33 -2.72
C ARG A 141 5.79 -12.61 -3.96
N CYS A 142 5.87 -13.87 -4.38
CA CYS A 142 6.72 -14.30 -5.47
C CYS A 142 6.43 -13.64 -6.83
N LEU A 143 5.22 -13.12 -7.03
CA LEU A 143 4.84 -12.44 -8.27
C LEU A 143 5.45 -11.05 -8.40
N ASN A 144 5.95 -10.47 -7.30
CA ASN A 144 6.62 -9.18 -7.35
C ASN A 144 8.07 -9.34 -7.79
N VAL A 145 8.53 -8.48 -8.72
CA VAL A 145 9.90 -8.58 -9.27
C VAL A 145 10.95 -8.42 -8.18
N TRP A 146 10.72 -7.59 -7.17
CA TRP A 146 11.60 -7.38 -6.01
C TRP A 146 11.50 -8.45 -4.90
N SER A 147 10.69 -9.49 -5.09
CA SER A 147 10.57 -10.58 -4.11
C SER A 147 11.86 -11.38 -4.02
N ALA A 148 12.17 -11.87 -2.80
CA ALA A 148 13.34 -12.71 -2.56
C ALA A 148 13.14 -14.18 -2.97
N VAL A 149 11.92 -14.59 -3.30
CA VAL A 149 11.58 -15.99 -3.59
C VAL A 149 10.84 -16.12 -4.90
N ASN A 150 11.05 -17.25 -5.57
CA ASN A 150 10.27 -17.70 -6.71
C ASN A 150 8.96 -18.34 -6.24
N CYS A 151 8.00 -18.52 -7.15
CA CYS A 151 6.70 -19.10 -6.80
C CYS A 151 6.75 -20.60 -6.46
N ASP A 152 7.83 -21.29 -6.79
CA ASP A 152 8.11 -22.66 -6.35
C ASP A 152 8.72 -22.71 -4.93
N GLY A 153 9.00 -21.56 -4.32
CA GLY A 153 9.58 -21.44 -2.99
C GLY A 153 11.11 -21.41 -2.96
N SER A 154 11.77 -21.54 -4.09
CA SER A 154 13.23 -21.37 -4.18
C SER A 154 13.62 -19.90 -3.98
N GLN A 155 14.86 -19.67 -3.53
CA GLN A 155 15.40 -18.32 -3.43
C GLN A 155 15.71 -17.78 -4.83
N LYS A 156 15.35 -16.52 -5.11
CA LYS A 156 15.83 -15.84 -6.32
C LYS A 156 17.34 -15.68 -6.30
N GLY A 157 17.91 -15.49 -5.11
CA GLY A 157 19.35 -15.30 -4.91
C GLY A 157 19.86 -13.91 -5.33
N GLY A 158 21.21 -13.75 -5.30
CA GLY A 158 21.87 -12.53 -5.78
C GLY A 158 21.26 -11.26 -5.21
N GLU A 159 20.79 -10.43 -6.09
CA GLU A 159 20.28 -9.07 -5.82
C GLU A 159 18.93 -9.04 -5.07
N HIS A 160 18.27 -10.22 -4.97
CA HIS A 160 16.96 -10.39 -4.35
C HIS A 160 17.04 -11.26 -3.10
N SER A 161 17.11 -10.65 -1.94
CA SER A 161 17.12 -11.36 -0.66
C SER A 161 16.38 -10.56 0.40
N PRO A 162 15.93 -11.20 1.49
CA PRO A 162 15.38 -10.46 2.63
C PRO A 162 16.39 -9.45 3.22
N LEU A 163 17.70 -9.69 3.08
CA LEU A 163 18.73 -8.75 3.50
C LEU A 163 18.72 -7.50 2.63
N TRP A 164 18.80 -7.67 1.30
CA TRP A 164 18.83 -6.54 0.38
C TRP A 164 17.53 -5.74 0.41
N TYR A 165 16.37 -6.42 0.54
CA TYR A 165 15.11 -5.72 0.76
C TYR A 165 15.17 -4.80 2.00
N LYS A 166 15.65 -5.33 3.15
CA LYS A 166 15.75 -4.53 4.38
C LYS A 166 16.70 -3.34 4.22
N GLN A 167 17.80 -3.53 3.53
CA GLN A 167 18.78 -2.46 3.28
C GLN A 167 18.24 -1.41 2.31
N ALA A 168 17.56 -1.84 1.23
CA ALA A 168 16.85 -0.94 0.32
C ALA A 168 15.82 -0.08 1.06
N PHE A 169 14.96 -0.72 1.86
CA PHE A 169 13.95 -0.01 2.66
C PHE A 169 14.58 1.02 3.60
N ARG A 170 15.68 0.68 4.26
CA ARG A 170 16.41 1.57 5.19
C ARG A 170 17.00 2.77 4.45
N ARG A 171 17.61 2.55 3.29
CA ARG A 171 18.14 3.62 2.45
C ARG A 171 17.04 4.56 1.97
N ILE A 172 15.95 4.02 1.44
CA ILE A 172 14.78 4.80 1.05
C ILE A 172 14.28 5.65 2.22
N ALA A 173 14.12 5.05 3.40
CA ALA A 173 13.64 5.76 4.58
C ALA A 173 14.58 6.87 5.05
N ALA A 174 15.89 6.65 4.99
CA ALA A 174 16.89 7.64 5.39
C ALA A 174 16.86 8.87 4.48
N ILE A 175 16.84 8.65 3.17
CA ILE A 175 16.94 9.72 2.17
C ILE A 175 15.61 10.46 2.04
N VAL A 176 14.49 9.74 1.88
CA VAL A 176 13.17 10.37 1.64
C VAL A 176 12.70 11.18 2.83
N ARG A 177 12.99 10.78 4.06
CA ARG A 177 12.68 11.59 5.24
C ARG A 177 13.51 12.86 5.33
N GLY A 178 14.76 12.82 4.93
CA GLY A 178 15.69 13.96 5.05
C GLY A 178 15.85 14.46 6.48
N GLY A 179 15.88 15.77 6.65
CA GLY A 179 16.00 16.44 7.96
C GLY A 179 17.39 16.34 8.57
N GLN A 180 18.41 16.09 7.76
CA GLN A 180 19.82 15.93 8.17
C GLN A 180 20.74 16.61 7.15
N THR A 181 21.98 16.92 7.59
CA THR A 181 23.05 17.25 6.65
C THR A 181 23.37 16.06 5.77
N LEU A 182 23.97 16.28 4.61
CA LEU A 182 24.39 15.17 3.73
C LEU A 182 25.40 14.26 4.41
N GLU A 183 26.33 14.82 5.19
CA GLU A 183 27.23 14.03 6.05
C GLU A 183 26.46 13.19 7.08
N GLY A 184 25.41 13.75 7.68
CA GLY A 184 24.54 13.01 8.61
C GLY A 184 23.82 11.82 7.95
N ILE A 185 23.39 11.97 6.70
CA ILE A 185 22.84 10.85 5.91
C ILE A 185 23.92 9.80 5.65
N ASP A 186 25.12 10.23 5.22
CA ASP A 186 26.24 9.32 4.96
C ASP A 186 26.64 8.52 6.22
N LEU A 187 26.71 9.18 7.37
CA LEU A 187 26.94 8.52 8.66
C LEU A 187 25.82 7.52 9.01
N THR A 188 24.58 7.91 8.77
CA THR A 188 23.41 7.03 9.00
C THR A 188 23.44 5.78 8.12
N LEU A 189 23.87 5.92 6.85
CA LEU A 189 24.04 4.81 5.93
C LEU A 189 25.22 3.92 6.34
N ALA A 190 26.35 4.53 6.74
CA ALA A 190 27.52 3.79 7.22
C ALA A 190 27.24 2.96 8.48
N GLU A 191 26.42 3.47 9.41
CA GLU A 191 25.99 2.73 10.62
C GLU A 191 25.30 1.39 10.29
N ILE A 192 24.69 1.27 9.13
CA ILE A 192 23.99 0.06 8.67
C ILE A 192 24.74 -0.69 7.57
N GLY A 193 26.01 -0.31 7.33
CA GLY A 193 26.89 -0.98 6.37
C GLY A 193 26.57 -0.67 4.91
N LEU A 194 25.96 0.47 4.62
CA LEU A 194 25.64 0.92 3.26
C LEU A 194 26.64 1.99 2.80
N PRO A 195 26.88 2.10 1.48
CA PRO A 195 27.72 3.14 0.92
C PRO A 195 27.09 4.53 1.13
N PRO A 196 27.92 5.60 1.12
CA PRO A 196 27.42 6.96 1.23
C PRO A 196 26.46 7.30 0.09
N LEU A 197 25.79 8.44 0.22
CA LEU A 197 24.84 8.93 -0.78
C LEU A 197 25.53 9.12 -2.13
N HIS A 198 25.01 8.46 -3.15
CA HIS A 198 25.48 8.62 -4.51
C HIS A 198 24.86 9.87 -5.14
N ARG A 199 25.71 10.77 -5.66
CA ARG A 199 25.31 12.07 -6.20
C ARG A 199 25.88 12.21 -7.61
N THR A 200 24.99 12.27 -8.59
CA THR A 200 25.41 12.30 -9.97
C THR A 200 25.49 13.69 -10.58
N LYS A 201 24.68 14.67 -10.15
CA LYS A 201 24.69 16.02 -10.78
C LYS A 201 24.06 17.09 -9.88
N GLY A 202 24.63 18.30 -9.94
CA GLY A 202 24.07 19.53 -9.41
C GLY A 202 24.78 20.11 -8.18
N PRO A 203 24.47 21.35 -7.77
CA PRO A 203 24.93 21.87 -6.51
C PRO A 203 24.36 21.00 -5.39
N ASN A 204 25.25 20.40 -4.62
CA ASN A 204 24.82 19.60 -3.47
C ASN A 204 24.25 20.56 -2.41
N PRO A 205 22.98 20.40 -2.00
CA PRO A 205 22.51 21.12 -0.83
C PRO A 205 23.34 20.68 0.38
N GLU A 206 23.62 21.56 1.31
CA GLU A 206 24.34 21.20 2.54
C GLU A 206 23.54 20.21 3.39
N SER A 207 22.23 20.18 3.21
CA SER A 207 21.31 19.31 3.95
C SER A 207 20.10 18.92 3.11
N LEU A 208 19.52 17.76 3.40
CA LEU A 208 18.20 17.38 2.90
C LEU A 208 17.11 17.97 3.81
N PRO A 209 16.11 18.66 3.24
CA PRO A 209 15.00 19.18 4.02
C PRO A 209 14.20 18.03 4.67
N ALA A 210 13.59 18.30 5.82
CA ALA A 210 12.71 17.33 6.46
C ALA A 210 11.39 17.22 5.69
N ALA A 211 11.13 16.07 5.07
CA ALA A 211 9.86 15.79 4.43
C ALA A 211 8.83 15.24 5.44
N PRO A 212 7.56 15.71 5.42
CA PRO A 212 6.54 15.27 6.37
C PRO A 212 5.96 13.90 6.00
N VAL A 213 6.82 12.89 5.87
CA VAL A 213 6.44 11.55 5.40
C VAL A 213 6.51 10.48 6.49
N SER A 214 5.62 9.49 6.38
CA SER A 214 5.60 8.27 7.21
C SER A 214 5.89 7.04 6.36
N MET A 215 6.79 6.18 6.81
CA MET A 215 7.19 4.96 6.09
C MET A 215 6.27 3.79 6.47
N ILE A 216 5.64 3.16 5.48
CA ILE A 216 4.84 1.95 5.64
C ILE A 216 5.63 0.74 5.16
N TRP A 217 5.85 -0.23 6.02
CA TRP A 217 6.35 -1.55 5.67
C TRP A 217 5.17 -2.52 5.57
N SER A 218 4.91 -3.10 4.39
CA SER A 218 3.69 -3.88 4.14
C SER A 218 3.97 -5.22 3.44
N PRO A 219 4.32 -6.28 4.18
CA PRO A 219 4.37 -7.64 3.65
C PRO A 219 2.98 -8.28 3.63
N LEU A 220 2.80 -9.36 2.85
CA LEU A 220 1.68 -10.28 3.04
C LEU A 220 1.74 -10.90 4.45
N PRO A 221 0.60 -11.15 5.11
CA PRO A 221 0.59 -11.62 6.49
C PRO A 221 1.17 -13.03 6.68
N GLY A 222 1.17 -13.87 5.63
CA GLY A 222 1.66 -15.25 5.67
C GLY A 222 2.77 -15.59 4.67
N GLY A 223 3.03 -14.70 3.71
CA GLY A 223 3.92 -14.97 2.57
C GLY A 223 3.26 -15.79 1.45
N SER A 224 3.73 -15.58 0.20
CA SER A 224 3.31 -16.31 -0.98
C SER A 224 4.54 -16.56 -1.89
N PRO A 225 5.06 -17.79 -1.96
CA PRO A 225 4.61 -19.00 -1.27
C PRO A 225 4.90 -18.99 0.24
N ARG A 226 4.18 -19.84 0.96
CA ARG A 226 4.29 -19.98 2.41
C ARG A 226 5.40 -20.95 2.79
N VAL A 227 6.65 -20.51 2.64
CA VAL A 227 7.85 -21.30 2.92
C VAL A 227 8.71 -20.68 4.01
N LYS A 228 9.58 -21.49 4.62
CA LYS A 228 10.57 -21.01 5.60
C LYS A 228 11.44 -19.94 4.95
N GLY A 229 11.64 -18.81 5.63
CA GLY A 229 12.40 -17.68 5.10
C GLY A 229 11.56 -16.62 4.38
N ASN A 230 10.29 -16.90 4.06
CA ASN A 230 9.38 -15.99 3.37
C ASN A 230 8.28 -15.38 4.25
N PHE A 231 8.40 -15.51 5.56
CA PHE A 231 7.46 -14.87 6.51
C PHE A 231 7.80 -13.40 6.76
N PRO A 232 6.83 -12.57 7.16
CA PRO A 232 7.02 -11.14 7.39
C PRO A 232 8.27 -10.78 8.18
N GLY A 233 8.56 -11.48 9.27
CA GLY A 233 9.69 -11.22 10.14
C GLY A 233 11.05 -11.26 9.45
N ASN A 234 11.20 -11.98 8.34
CA ASN A 234 12.46 -12.04 7.58
C ASN A 234 12.74 -10.72 6.84
N TYR A 235 11.69 -9.95 6.54
CA TYR A 235 11.74 -8.69 5.79
C TYR A 235 11.63 -7.46 6.70
N TRP A 236 11.63 -7.61 8.02
CA TRP A 236 11.49 -6.49 8.96
C TRP A 236 12.69 -5.55 8.93
N PRO A 237 12.55 -4.28 8.48
CA PRO A 237 13.69 -3.36 8.37
C PRO A 237 14.18 -2.84 9.72
N GLY A 238 13.39 -2.97 10.76
CA GLY A 238 13.68 -2.44 12.08
C GLY A 238 12.83 -1.23 12.46
N SER A 239 12.60 -1.06 13.76
CA SER A 239 11.65 -0.07 14.30
C SER A 239 12.00 1.38 14.00
N ARG A 240 13.31 1.70 13.84
CA ARG A 240 13.81 3.04 13.47
C ARG A 240 13.31 3.48 12.08
N TRP A 241 13.15 2.51 11.16
CA TRP A 241 12.91 2.77 9.75
C TRP A 241 11.43 2.74 9.37
N VAL A 242 10.60 2.15 10.21
CA VAL A 242 9.17 1.91 9.95
C VAL A 242 8.33 2.74 10.89
N ASP A 243 7.36 3.49 10.36
CA ASP A 243 6.36 4.24 11.14
C ASP A 243 5.06 3.47 11.26
N TRP A 244 4.66 2.79 10.19
CA TRP A 244 3.47 1.97 10.08
C TRP A 244 3.79 0.56 9.63
N VAL A 245 3.07 -0.41 10.15
CA VAL A 245 3.08 -1.75 9.60
C VAL A 245 1.82 -1.97 8.79
N GLY A 246 1.99 -2.25 7.51
CA GLY A 246 0.92 -2.54 6.56
C GLY A 246 0.83 -4.02 6.25
N THR A 247 -0.29 -4.44 5.71
CA THR A 247 -0.48 -5.76 5.10
C THR A 247 -1.68 -5.74 4.18
N ASP A 248 -1.70 -6.64 3.20
CA ASP A 248 -2.75 -6.74 2.22
C ASP A 248 -3.63 -7.97 2.50
N PHE A 249 -4.95 -7.83 2.32
CA PHE A 249 -5.89 -8.86 2.76
C PHE A 249 -7.16 -8.91 1.90
N TYR A 250 -7.25 -9.88 1.01
CA TYR A 250 -8.30 -10.02 0.02
C TYR A 250 -9.33 -11.10 0.37
N SER A 251 -10.58 -10.93 -0.10
CA SER A 251 -11.66 -11.91 0.13
C SER A 251 -11.40 -13.27 -0.51
N GLN A 252 -10.60 -13.31 -1.59
CA GLN A 252 -10.23 -14.54 -2.27
C GLN A 252 -9.32 -15.46 -1.43
N TYR A 253 -8.51 -14.86 -0.53
CA TYR A 253 -7.54 -15.60 0.29
C TYR A 253 -7.62 -15.16 1.77
N PRO A 254 -8.77 -15.32 2.44
CA PRO A 254 -8.99 -14.71 3.75
C PRO A 254 -8.37 -15.56 4.89
N VAL A 255 -7.05 -15.68 4.93
CA VAL A 255 -6.35 -16.42 5.99
C VAL A 255 -6.30 -15.59 7.26
N TRP A 256 -7.41 -15.58 8.01
CA TRP A 256 -7.59 -14.81 9.23
C TRP A 256 -6.58 -15.11 10.33
N GLU A 257 -6.08 -16.34 10.38
CA GLU A 257 -5.06 -16.74 11.35
C GLU A 257 -3.74 -16.00 11.10
N ASP A 258 -3.32 -15.88 9.84
CA ASP A 258 -2.11 -15.15 9.47
C ASP A 258 -2.26 -13.66 9.74
N LEU A 259 -3.41 -13.08 9.41
CA LEU A 259 -3.70 -11.67 9.73
C LEU A 259 -3.64 -11.41 11.25
N ASN A 260 -4.16 -12.33 12.06
CA ASN A 260 -4.07 -12.24 13.52
C ASN A 260 -2.63 -12.39 14.02
N ARG A 261 -1.87 -13.34 13.47
CA ARG A 261 -0.45 -13.54 13.80
C ARG A 261 0.38 -12.32 13.43
N PHE A 262 0.13 -11.74 12.26
CA PHE A 262 0.76 -10.49 11.84
C PHE A 262 0.47 -9.34 12.82
N TYR A 263 -0.81 -9.15 13.18
CA TYR A 263 -1.20 -8.09 14.13
C TYR A 263 -0.47 -8.19 15.47
N ILE A 264 -0.26 -9.40 16.03
CA ILE A 264 0.40 -9.58 17.33
C ILE A 264 1.92 -9.70 17.23
N GLY A 265 2.52 -9.56 16.06
CA GLY A 265 3.96 -9.70 15.83
C GLY A 265 4.80 -8.87 16.81
N LYS A 266 5.71 -9.55 17.53
CA LYS A 266 6.48 -8.95 18.63
C LYS A 266 7.41 -7.83 18.14
N GLN A 267 8.02 -7.99 16.97
CA GLN A 267 9.00 -7.06 16.40
C GLN A 267 8.42 -5.66 16.12
N TRP A 268 7.11 -5.59 15.83
CA TRP A 268 6.41 -4.34 15.46
C TRP A 268 5.18 -4.04 16.32
N ARG A 269 5.12 -4.59 17.52
CA ARG A 269 3.98 -4.46 18.44
C ARG A 269 3.59 -3.01 18.75
N GLY A 270 4.57 -2.09 18.77
CA GLY A 270 4.34 -0.67 19.08
C GLY A 270 3.84 0.18 17.92
N LYS A 271 3.77 -0.37 16.69
CA LYS A 271 3.44 0.41 15.49
C LYS A 271 1.94 0.43 15.21
N PRO A 272 1.39 1.53 14.66
CA PRO A 272 0.06 1.52 14.08
C PRO A 272 0.01 0.53 12.91
N VAL A 273 -1.17 -0.04 12.68
CA VAL A 273 -1.40 -1.06 11.65
C VAL A 273 -2.30 -0.49 10.56
N ALA A 274 -1.91 -0.75 9.32
CA ALA A 274 -2.69 -0.48 8.12
C ALA A 274 -3.09 -1.81 7.45
N VAL A 275 -4.32 -1.90 6.96
CA VAL A 275 -4.64 -2.82 5.86
C VAL A 275 -4.46 -1.98 4.61
N THR A 276 -3.27 -2.10 4.00
CA THR A 276 -2.82 -1.25 2.90
C THR A 276 -3.54 -1.56 1.61
N GLU A 277 -3.91 -2.80 1.41
CA GLU A 277 -4.82 -3.20 0.34
C GLU A 277 -5.83 -4.20 0.87
N TRP A 278 -7.10 -3.98 0.58
CA TRP A 278 -8.13 -5.00 0.74
C TRP A 278 -9.18 -4.85 -0.34
N ALA A 279 -9.71 -5.94 -0.84
CA ALA A 279 -10.78 -5.89 -1.82
C ALA A 279 -11.66 -7.12 -1.79
N MET A 280 -12.82 -6.97 -2.41
CA MET A 280 -13.64 -8.09 -2.85
C MET A 280 -13.04 -8.67 -4.12
N SER A 281 -13.21 -9.97 -4.30
CA SER A 281 -12.76 -10.69 -5.48
C SER A 281 -13.58 -11.96 -5.62
N ALA A 282 -13.99 -12.29 -6.83
CA ALA A 282 -14.75 -13.47 -7.24
C ALA A 282 -16.24 -13.46 -6.85
N GLU A 283 -16.61 -13.27 -5.58
CA GLU A 283 -17.99 -13.39 -5.13
C GLU A 283 -18.49 -12.18 -4.33
N ASP A 284 -19.79 -11.84 -4.47
CA ASP A 284 -20.42 -10.80 -3.65
C ASP A 284 -20.70 -11.33 -2.24
N GLU A 285 -19.68 -11.30 -1.37
CA GLU A 285 -19.70 -11.86 -0.02
C GLU A 285 -19.70 -10.79 1.10
N PRO A 286 -20.86 -10.28 1.51
CA PRO A 286 -20.97 -9.31 2.61
C PRO A 286 -20.38 -9.78 3.95
N ARG A 287 -20.23 -11.10 4.13
CA ARG A 287 -19.66 -11.67 5.36
C ARG A 287 -18.20 -11.28 5.55
N PHE A 288 -17.42 -11.29 4.48
CA PHE A 288 -16.00 -10.87 4.53
C PHE A 288 -15.87 -9.44 5.05
N VAL A 289 -16.63 -8.49 4.48
CA VAL A 289 -16.62 -7.07 4.92
C VAL A 289 -17.07 -6.94 6.37
N LYS A 290 -18.15 -7.62 6.78
CA LYS A 290 -18.60 -7.61 8.18
C LYS A 290 -17.49 -8.07 9.12
N GLN A 291 -16.78 -9.11 8.75
CA GLN A 291 -15.70 -9.68 9.55
C GLN A 291 -14.46 -8.75 9.58
N LEU A 292 -14.04 -8.17 8.44
CA LEU A 292 -12.92 -7.26 8.35
C LEU A 292 -13.15 -5.98 9.17
N ILE A 293 -14.31 -5.35 9.02
CA ILE A 293 -14.66 -4.16 9.79
C ILE A 293 -14.74 -4.49 11.30
N SER A 294 -15.33 -5.62 11.66
CA SER A 294 -15.37 -6.07 13.05
C SER A 294 -13.98 -6.39 13.60
N TRP A 295 -13.10 -6.96 12.80
CA TRP A 295 -11.70 -7.21 13.13
C TRP A 295 -10.96 -5.89 13.39
N THR A 296 -11.13 -4.90 12.51
CA THR A 296 -10.55 -3.56 12.61
C THR A 296 -10.97 -2.85 13.89
N VAL A 297 -12.27 -2.76 14.15
CA VAL A 297 -12.81 -2.03 15.31
C VAL A 297 -12.34 -2.60 16.65
N ARG A 298 -12.16 -3.93 16.72
CA ARG A 298 -11.68 -4.59 17.96
C ARG A 298 -10.16 -4.49 18.16
N ARG A 299 -9.42 -3.89 17.23
CA ARG A 299 -7.96 -3.83 17.26
C ARG A 299 -7.45 -2.38 17.25
N PRO A 300 -7.15 -1.81 18.43
CA PRO A 300 -6.89 -0.36 18.56
C PRO A 300 -5.65 0.14 17.82
N ARG A 301 -4.78 -0.74 17.34
CA ARG A 301 -3.65 -0.35 16.50
C ARG A 301 -3.99 -0.29 15.01
N VAL A 302 -5.12 -0.89 14.56
CA VAL A 302 -5.57 -0.75 13.17
C VAL A 302 -6.13 0.64 12.97
N ARG A 303 -5.47 1.43 12.13
CA ARG A 303 -5.71 2.86 12.00
C ARG A 303 -5.90 3.32 10.56
N MET A 304 -5.85 2.37 9.61
CA MET A 304 -5.97 2.62 8.19
C MET A 304 -6.56 1.40 7.49
N LEU A 305 -7.52 1.63 6.59
CA LEU A 305 -8.08 0.63 5.67
C LEU A 305 -8.12 1.25 4.27
N VAL A 306 -7.42 0.66 3.31
CA VAL A 306 -7.37 1.13 1.92
C VAL A 306 -7.99 0.09 1.00
N TYR A 307 -9.07 0.46 0.31
CA TYR A 307 -9.70 -0.41 -0.67
C TYR A 307 -8.91 -0.41 -1.97
N TYR A 308 -8.55 -1.58 -2.46
CA TYR A 308 -7.86 -1.73 -3.73
C TYR A 308 -8.86 -1.89 -4.87
N THR A 309 -8.83 -0.98 -5.84
CA THR A 309 -9.78 -0.95 -6.96
C THR A 309 -9.31 -1.75 -8.18
N GLY A 310 -8.07 -2.26 -8.16
CA GLY A 310 -7.45 -2.95 -9.30
C GLY A 310 -7.03 -2.03 -10.43
N PHE A 311 -6.67 -2.60 -11.55
CA PHE A 311 -6.33 -1.89 -12.78
C PHE A 311 -7.32 -2.21 -13.89
N GLY A 312 -7.69 -1.19 -14.68
CA GLY A 312 -8.62 -1.30 -15.79
C GLY A 312 -10.09 -1.37 -15.36
N ALA A 313 -10.98 -0.91 -16.23
CA ALA A 313 -12.42 -0.93 -15.99
C ALA A 313 -12.95 -2.36 -15.91
N GLY A 314 -13.91 -2.62 -15.02
CA GLY A 314 -14.57 -3.91 -14.88
C GLY A 314 -13.67 -5.04 -14.37
N ASN A 315 -12.52 -4.71 -13.75
CA ASN A 315 -11.67 -5.72 -13.11
C ASN A 315 -12.35 -6.33 -11.89
N GLN A 316 -11.87 -7.50 -11.46
CA GLN A 316 -12.49 -8.27 -10.36
C GLN A 316 -12.54 -7.56 -9.00
N TYR A 317 -11.84 -6.44 -8.80
CA TYR A 317 -11.83 -5.68 -7.56
C TYR A 317 -12.76 -4.47 -7.58
N ASP A 318 -13.45 -4.23 -8.68
CA ASP A 318 -14.43 -3.16 -8.78
C ASP A 318 -15.59 -3.40 -7.81
N LEU A 319 -15.74 -2.50 -6.83
CA LEU A 319 -16.78 -2.61 -5.81
C LEU A 319 -18.21 -2.59 -6.41
N GLY A 320 -18.39 -1.99 -7.58
CA GLY A 320 -19.65 -1.97 -8.32
C GLY A 320 -20.15 -3.37 -8.71
N LEU A 321 -19.25 -4.33 -8.87
CA LEU A 321 -19.59 -5.73 -9.15
C LEU A 321 -20.20 -6.45 -7.94
N TYR A 322 -20.10 -5.87 -6.74
CA TYR A 322 -20.50 -6.50 -5.46
C TYR A 322 -21.54 -5.65 -4.71
N PRO A 323 -22.76 -5.46 -5.23
CA PRO A 323 -23.74 -4.52 -4.69
C PRO A 323 -24.17 -4.82 -3.25
N ARG A 324 -24.27 -6.10 -2.85
CA ARG A 324 -24.61 -6.51 -1.49
C ARG A 324 -23.47 -6.17 -0.52
N THR A 325 -22.25 -6.38 -0.97
CA THR A 325 -21.04 -6.06 -0.22
C THR A 325 -20.84 -4.55 -0.12
N ALA A 326 -21.01 -3.80 -1.20
CA ALA A 326 -20.92 -2.34 -1.22
C ALA A 326 -21.93 -1.71 -0.24
N ASN A 327 -23.19 -2.17 -0.24
CA ASN A 327 -24.19 -1.72 0.73
C ASN A 327 -23.81 -2.08 2.18
N THR A 328 -23.26 -3.27 2.39
CA THR A 328 -22.78 -3.68 3.72
C THR A 328 -21.63 -2.81 4.19
N LEU A 329 -20.66 -2.53 3.33
CA LEU A 329 -19.54 -1.63 3.62
C LEU A 329 -20.05 -0.24 4.01
N ARG A 330 -20.90 0.34 3.16
CA ARG A 330 -21.54 1.64 3.41
C ARG A 330 -22.20 1.73 4.77
N LEU A 331 -22.97 0.71 5.16
CA LEU A 331 -23.62 0.67 6.46
C LEU A 331 -22.63 0.56 7.63
N LYS A 332 -21.55 -0.20 7.46
CA LYS A 332 -20.57 -0.45 8.52
C LYS A 332 -19.66 0.76 8.76
N ILE A 333 -19.27 1.48 7.73
CA ILE A 333 -18.35 2.63 7.83
C ILE A 333 -19.06 3.97 8.07
N ARG A 334 -20.37 4.00 8.20
CA ARG A 334 -21.13 5.20 8.58
C ARG A 334 -20.70 5.81 9.92
N ARG A 335 -20.08 5.03 10.79
CA ARG A 335 -19.63 5.46 12.09
C ARG A 335 -18.60 6.58 11.96
N ALA A 336 -18.67 7.59 12.85
CA ALA A 336 -17.73 8.71 12.86
C ALA A 336 -16.27 8.28 13.07
N SER A 337 -16.03 7.11 13.66
CA SER A 337 -14.68 6.57 13.84
C SER A 337 -13.99 6.19 12.54
N PHE A 338 -14.72 6.00 11.42
CA PHE A 338 -14.10 5.85 10.10
C PHE A 338 -13.98 7.22 9.46
N LEU A 339 -12.78 7.78 9.52
CA LEU A 339 -12.50 9.09 8.95
C LEU A 339 -12.62 9.07 7.44
N SER A 340 -13.37 10.03 6.96
CA SER A 340 -13.71 10.16 5.55
C SER A 340 -12.79 11.12 4.78
N TYR A 341 -11.89 11.83 5.45
CA TYR A 341 -10.93 12.72 4.79
C TYR A 341 -9.74 13.01 5.70
N ALA A 342 -8.62 13.41 5.12
CA ALA A 342 -7.46 13.86 5.86
C ALA A 342 -7.59 15.35 6.18
N ASP A 343 -7.33 15.72 7.42
CA ASP A 343 -7.41 17.10 7.90
C ASP A 343 -6.07 17.84 7.68
N TYR A 344 -5.64 17.98 6.43
CA TYR A 344 -4.44 18.77 6.11
C TYR A 344 -4.65 19.83 5.04
N ASN A 345 -5.72 19.71 4.24
CA ASN A 345 -6.08 20.66 3.19
C ASN A 345 -7.58 20.98 3.22
N ALA A 346 -8.11 21.25 4.41
CA ALA A 346 -9.55 21.42 4.62
C ALA A 346 -10.22 22.41 3.63
N GLY A 347 -9.51 23.47 3.24
CA GLY A 347 -10.02 24.45 2.27
C GLY A 347 -10.01 23.98 0.81
N LEU A 348 -9.36 22.85 0.51
CA LEU A 348 -9.21 22.31 -0.84
C LEU A 348 -9.99 21.00 -1.06
N LEU A 349 -10.64 20.50 0.00
CA LEU A 349 -11.41 19.25 -0.11
C LEU A 349 -12.61 19.46 -1.04
N PRO A 350 -12.77 18.62 -2.08
CA PRO A 350 -13.95 18.68 -2.91
C PRO A 350 -15.19 18.29 -2.11
N PRO A 351 -16.37 18.80 -2.44
CA PRO A 351 -17.61 18.36 -1.82
C PRO A 351 -17.82 16.85 -2.11
N LEU A 352 -18.47 16.17 -1.18
CA LEU A 352 -18.89 14.79 -1.44
C LEU A 352 -19.78 14.76 -2.71
N PRO A 353 -19.60 13.76 -3.57
CA PRO A 353 -20.45 13.61 -4.74
C PRO A 353 -21.93 13.51 -4.31
N PRO A 354 -22.85 14.08 -5.09
CA PRO A 354 -24.27 14.04 -4.76
C PRO A 354 -24.70 12.56 -4.63
N LYS A 355 -25.54 12.29 -3.64
CA LYS A 355 -26.11 10.93 -3.49
C LYS A 355 -26.76 10.55 -4.83
N PRO A 356 -26.51 9.34 -5.36
CA PRO A 356 -27.15 8.93 -6.60
C PRO A 356 -28.64 9.08 -6.43
N LYS A 357 -29.29 9.81 -7.36
CA LYS A 357 -30.73 9.86 -7.42
C LYS A 357 -31.18 8.41 -7.51
N LYS A 358 -32.13 7.98 -6.64
CA LYS A 358 -32.74 6.67 -6.78
C LYS A 358 -33.24 6.59 -8.23
N VAL A 359 -32.56 5.85 -9.07
CA VAL A 359 -33.07 5.49 -10.38
C VAL A 359 -34.33 4.72 -10.09
N PRO A 360 -35.51 5.18 -10.58
CA PRO A 360 -36.72 4.38 -10.43
C PRO A 360 -36.39 2.98 -10.95
N ALA A 361 -36.70 1.96 -10.16
CA ALA A 361 -36.51 0.59 -10.62
C ALA A 361 -37.12 0.48 -12.00
N LYS A 362 -36.31 0.09 -13.00
CA LYS A 362 -36.81 -0.17 -14.34
C LYS A 362 -38.03 -1.07 -14.19
N PRO A 363 -39.19 -0.72 -14.73
CA PRO A 363 -40.38 -1.60 -14.62
C PRO A 363 -39.94 -3.01 -15.02
N ALA A 364 -40.30 -3.98 -14.21
CA ALA A 364 -40.05 -5.37 -14.56
C ALA A 364 -40.56 -5.61 -15.99
N PRO A 365 -39.78 -6.28 -16.85
CA PRO A 365 -40.22 -6.57 -18.20
C PRO A 365 -41.60 -7.22 -18.11
N THR A 366 -42.57 -6.67 -18.82
CA THR A 366 -43.90 -7.24 -18.97
C THR A 366 -43.72 -8.71 -19.35
N PRO A 367 -44.30 -9.66 -18.64
CA PRO A 367 -44.22 -11.07 -19.04
C PRO A 367 -44.57 -11.20 -20.50
N ALA A 368 -43.75 -11.89 -21.27
CA ALA A 368 -44.05 -12.19 -22.65
C ALA A 368 -45.43 -12.86 -22.71
N PRO A 369 -46.26 -12.51 -23.69
CA PRO A 369 -47.56 -13.18 -23.84
C PRO A 369 -47.34 -14.69 -23.92
N THR A 370 -48.07 -15.43 -23.11
CA THR A 370 -48.06 -16.90 -23.12
C THR A 370 -48.33 -17.34 -24.55
N PRO A 371 -47.50 -18.16 -25.17
CA PRO A 371 -47.78 -18.67 -26.49
C PRO A 371 -49.13 -19.40 -26.51
N ALA A 372 -49.93 -19.12 -27.51
CA ALA A 372 -51.20 -19.80 -27.73
C ALA A 372 -50.92 -21.33 -27.82
N PRO A 373 -51.84 -22.18 -27.30
CA PRO A 373 -51.68 -23.62 -27.40
C PRO A 373 -51.52 -24.04 -28.86
N GLU A 374 -50.42 -24.72 -29.17
CA GLU A 374 -50.20 -25.31 -30.48
C GLU A 374 -51.30 -26.30 -30.78
N THR A 375 -51.96 -26.12 -31.91
CA THR A 375 -52.92 -27.09 -32.49
C THR A 375 -52.13 -28.37 -32.78
N PRO A 376 -52.55 -29.55 -32.29
CA PRO A 376 -51.85 -30.79 -32.56
C PRO A 376 -51.75 -31.08 -34.07
N ALA A 377 -50.58 -31.41 -34.55
CA ALA A 377 -50.34 -31.82 -35.91
C ALA A 377 -51.13 -33.12 -36.22
N PRO A 378 -51.69 -33.29 -37.46
CA PRO A 378 -52.42 -34.50 -37.84
C PRO A 378 -51.47 -35.69 -37.84
N GLU A 379 -51.94 -36.83 -37.29
CA GLU A 379 -51.24 -38.09 -37.26
C GLU A 379 -50.86 -38.57 -38.68
N PRO A 380 -49.69 -39.11 -38.92
CA PRO A 380 -49.31 -39.67 -40.21
C PRO A 380 -50.08 -41.00 -40.45
N THR A 381 -50.73 -41.06 -41.57
CA THR A 381 -51.45 -42.27 -42.08
C THR A 381 -50.43 -43.41 -42.26
N PRO A 382 -50.72 -44.68 -41.85
CA PRO A 382 -49.78 -45.78 -41.99
C PRO A 382 -49.66 -46.21 -43.46
N THR A 383 -48.48 -46.10 -44.01
CA THR A 383 -48.15 -46.65 -45.34
C THR A 383 -47.88 -48.15 -45.22
N SER A 384 -48.76 -48.92 -45.86
CA SER A 384 -48.71 -50.39 -46.02
C SER A 384 -47.36 -50.87 -46.56
N ALA A 385 -46.73 -51.76 -45.80
CA ALA A 385 -45.57 -52.51 -46.25
C ALA A 385 -45.93 -53.58 -47.21
N MET A 386 -45.42 -53.58 -48.44
CA MET A 386 -45.45 -54.70 -49.32
C MET A 386 -44.06 -55.36 -49.37
N ALA A 387 -44.01 -56.60 -48.96
CA ALA A 387 -42.89 -57.48 -49.00
C ALA A 387 -42.49 -57.85 -50.44
N LYS A 388 -41.19 -58.02 -50.68
CA LYS A 388 -40.64 -59.04 -51.60
C LYS A 388 -39.23 -59.42 -51.20
N ARG A 389 -39.07 -60.73 -50.94
CA ARG A 389 -37.87 -61.53 -51.10
C ARG A 389 -37.67 -61.88 -52.57
N PRO A 390 -36.58 -62.48 -52.96
CA PRO A 390 -35.66 -63.36 -52.23
C PRO A 390 -34.30 -62.82 -51.93
#